data_289bfe40faf044001e8cfec5264b5ab4
#
_entry.id   289bfe40faf044001e8cfec5264b5ab4
#
_cell.length_a   1.000
_cell.length_b   1.000
_cell.length_c   1.000
_cell.angle_alpha   90.00
_cell.angle_beta   90.00
_cell.angle_gamma   90.00
#
_symmetry.space_group_name_H-M   'P 1'
#
loop_
_entity.id
_entity.type
_entity.pdbx_description
1 polymer ?
#
loop_
_entity_poly.entity_id
_entity_poly.type
_entity_poly.pdbx_seq_one_letter_code
_entity_poly.pdbx_strand_id
1 'polypeptide(L)'
;MLLAGKLSLGDLSNYLIRCDKVEFPPEGEALTHKHQGGGIRCLLFGSINIHTLGNIHSHFPLEAWFEAGPDPVYAAADKVLASAFARVMILPKMLIGGKSSIEYVNAEDLNKPKTQRYQIFIDELIQK
;
A
#
# COMPACT_ATOMS: atom_id res chain seq x y z
N MET A 1 -2.14 -20.52 -5.14
CA MET A 1 -0.71 -20.18 -5.03
C MET A 1 -0.54 -19.10 -3.98
N LEU A 2 0.45 -19.26 -3.11
CA LEU A 2 0.76 -18.25 -2.10
C LEU A 2 1.83 -17.30 -2.65
N LEU A 3 1.66 -16.02 -2.36
CA LEU A 3 2.66 -14.99 -2.64
C LEU A 3 3.55 -14.80 -1.42
N ALA A 4 4.85 -14.68 -1.64
CA ALA A 4 5.81 -14.34 -0.60
C ALA A 4 6.73 -13.23 -1.11
N GLY A 5 7.10 -12.32 -0.22
CA GLY A 5 8.08 -11.28 -0.48
C GLY A 5 9.15 -11.32 0.59
N LYS A 6 10.34 -10.80 0.28
CA LYS A 6 11.46 -10.78 1.21
C LYS A 6 11.83 -9.34 1.56
N LEU A 7 11.97 -9.07 2.85
CA LEU A 7 12.41 -7.78 3.37
C LEU A 7 13.70 -7.97 4.16
N SER A 8 14.64 -7.04 3.97
CA SER A 8 15.87 -6.99 4.78
C SER A 8 15.60 -6.10 5.98
N LEU A 9 15.35 -6.71 7.13
CA LEU A 9 15.06 -6.02 8.38
C LEU A 9 16.17 -6.31 9.39
N GLY A 10 16.43 -5.33 10.24
CA GLY A 10 17.30 -5.51 11.38
C GLY A 10 16.53 -6.12 12.57
N ASP A 11 16.64 -5.52 13.75
CA ASP A 11 15.91 -5.95 14.93
C ASP A 11 14.41 -5.75 14.75
N LEU A 12 13.63 -6.83 14.79
CA LEU A 12 12.18 -6.79 14.59
C LEU A 12 11.45 -5.93 15.65
N SER A 13 12.03 -5.75 16.84
CA SER A 13 11.44 -4.87 17.85
C SER A 13 11.39 -3.39 17.43
N ASN A 14 12.09 -3.00 16.35
CA ASN A 14 12.05 -1.67 15.78
C ASN A 14 10.91 -1.47 14.77
N TYR A 15 10.04 -2.46 14.61
CA TYR A 15 8.99 -2.45 13.60
C TYR A 15 7.62 -2.74 14.19
N LEU A 16 6.62 -2.40 13.41
CA LEU A 16 5.23 -2.77 13.65
C LEU A 16 4.69 -3.55 12.46
N ILE A 17 3.63 -4.30 12.69
CA ILE A 17 2.83 -4.92 11.64
C ILE A 17 1.53 -4.13 11.51
N ARG A 18 1.16 -3.77 10.29
CA ARG A 18 -0.10 -3.09 10.00
C ARG A 18 -0.89 -3.86 8.95
N CYS A 19 -2.16 -4.12 9.26
CA CYS A 19 -3.11 -4.63 8.30
C CYS A 19 -4.21 -3.60 8.10
N ASP A 20 -4.44 -3.20 6.86
CA ASP A 20 -5.47 -2.22 6.53
C ASP A 20 -6.15 -2.56 5.19
N LYS A 21 -7.20 -1.81 4.89
CA LYS A 21 -7.90 -1.82 3.61
C LYS A 21 -7.80 -0.43 3.00
N VAL A 22 -7.53 -0.39 1.70
CA VAL A 22 -7.51 0.84 0.90
C VAL A 22 -8.61 0.77 -0.12
N GLU A 23 -9.51 1.75 -0.09
CA GLU A 23 -10.65 1.84 -1.01
C GLU A 23 -10.50 3.02 -1.96
N PHE A 24 -10.97 2.81 -3.20
CA PHE A 24 -10.98 3.83 -4.25
C PHE A 24 -12.38 3.93 -4.83
N PRO A 25 -12.87 5.17 -5.09
CA PRO A 25 -14.05 5.34 -5.94
C PRO A 25 -13.69 5.01 -7.40
N PRO A 26 -14.69 4.88 -8.30
CA PRO A 26 -14.38 4.79 -9.73
C PRO A 26 -13.47 5.94 -10.16
N GLU A 27 -12.49 5.64 -11.00
CA GLU A 27 -11.44 6.56 -11.46
C GLU A 27 -10.52 7.07 -10.35
N GLY A 28 -10.60 6.51 -9.15
CA GLY A 28 -9.71 6.89 -8.05
C GLY A 28 -8.25 6.59 -8.37
N GLU A 29 -7.35 7.30 -7.69
CA GLU A 29 -5.92 7.12 -7.88
C GLU A 29 -5.15 7.32 -6.59
N ALA A 30 -4.00 6.68 -6.50
CA ALA A 30 -2.99 6.98 -5.49
C ALA A 30 -1.83 7.66 -6.21
N LEU A 31 -1.61 8.94 -5.93
CA LEU A 31 -0.55 9.74 -6.54
C LEU A 31 0.82 9.12 -6.23
N THR A 32 1.76 9.32 -7.12
CA THR A 32 3.08 8.67 -7.03
C THR A 32 3.72 8.87 -5.66
N HIS A 33 4.03 7.76 -5.02
CA HIS A 33 4.49 7.74 -3.64
C HIS A 33 5.43 6.57 -3.38
N LYS A 34 6.15 6.67 -2.28
CA LYS A 34 6.94 5.58 -1.68
C LYS A 34 6.32 5.21 -0.35
N HIS A 35 6.57 3.99 0.10
CA HIS A 35 6.22 3.55 1.44
C HIS A 35 7.46 3.40 2.31
N GLN A 36 7.32 3.66 3.61
CA GLN A 36 8.40 3.49 4.58
C GLN A 36 8.59 2.03 5.00
N GLY A 37 7.94 1.10 4.34
CA GLY A 37 8.10 -0.32 4.56
C GLY A 37 7.41 -1.12 3.48
N GLY A 38 7.77 -2.38 3.37
CA GLY A 38 7.23 -3.28 2.36
C GLY A 38 6.04 -4.09 2.86
N GLY A 39 5.32 -4.69 1.91
CA GLY A 39 4.20 -5.55 2.25
C GLY A 39 3.54 -6.19 1.06
N ILE A 40 2.53 -7.00 1.38
CA ILE A 40 1.73 -7.73 0.41
C ILE A 40 0.36 -7.10 0.33
N ARG A 41 -0.16 -6.95 -0.89
CA ARG A 41 -1.50 -6.47 -1.19
C ARG A 41 -2.29 -7.58 -1.87
N CYS A 42 -3.60 -7.59 -1.63
CA CYS A 42 -4.52 -8.50 -2.30
C CYS A 42 -5.78 -7.74 -2.70
N LEU A 43 -6.12 -7.75 -3.98
CA LEU A 43 -7.33 -7.05 -4.44
C LEU A 43 -8.57 -7.79 -3.96
N LEU A 44 -9.50 -7.06 -3.36
CA LEU A 44 -10.75 -7.60 -2.83
C LEU A 44 -11.88 -7.51 -3.84
N PHE A 45 -12.01 -6.37 -4.51
CA PHE A 45 -13.00 -6.14 -5.57
C PHE A 45 -12.54 -5.02 -6.50
N GLY A 46 -13.17 -4.93 -7.67
CA GLY A 46 -12.81 -3.95 -8.71
C GLY A 46 -11.59 -4.36 -9.51
N SER A 47 -10.79 -3.40 -9.89
CA SER A 47 -9.50 -3.63 -10.55
C SER A 47 -8.55 -2.47 -10.25
N ILE A 48 -7.26 -2.71 -10.40
CA ILE A 48 -6.26 -1.68 -10.16
C ILE A 48 -5.07 -1.87 -11.09
N ASN A 49 -4.54 -0.77 -11.60
CA ASN A 49 -3.30 -0.75 -12.37
C ASN A 49 -2.21 -0.14 -11.51
N ILE A 50 -1.12 -0.88 -11.32
CA ILE A 50 0.04 -0.46 -10.55
C ILE A 50 1.17 -0.10 -11.51
N HIS A 51 1.60 1.16 -11.44
CA HIS A 51 2.69 1.71 -12.25
C HIS A 51 3.93 1.83 -11.36
N THR A 52 4.96 1.06 -11.67
CA THR A 52 6.22 1.13 -10.94
C THR A 52 7.38 0.66 -11.83
N LEU A 53 8.53 1.30 -11.68
CA LEU A 53 9.77 0.96 -12.40
C LEU A 53 9.56 0.84 -13.92
N GLY A 54 8.73 1.72 -14.51
CA GLY A 54 8.45 1.75 -15.94
C GLY A 54 7.50 0.65 -16.44
N ASN A 55 6.92 -0.13 -15.54
CA ASN A 55 5.97 -1.21 -15.87
C ASN A 55 4.59 -0.91 -15.33
N ILE A 56 3.58 -1.48 -15.98
CA ILE A 56 2.19 -1.41 -15.53
C ILE A 56 1.71 -2.85 -15.33
N HIS A 57 1.23 -3.13 -14.11
CA HIS A 57 0.65 -4.43 -13.77
C HIS A 57 -0.81 -4.23 -13.37
N SER A 58 -1.71 -4.96 -14.04
CA SER A 58 -3.14 -4.95 -13.71
C SER A 58 -3.44 -6.09 -12.75
N HIS A 59 -4.22 -5.80 -11.72
CA HIS A 59 -4.66 -6.80 -10.74
C HIS A 59 -6.18 -6.85 -10.67
N PHE A 60 -6.69 -8.06 -10.52
CA PHE A 60 -8.12 -8.38 -10.45
C PHE A 60 -8.44 -9.08 -9.13
N PRO A 61 -9.72 -9.25 -8.77
CA PRO A 61 -10.08 -9.78 -7.46
C PRO A 61 -9.35 -11.07 -7.09
N LEU A 62 -8.85 -11.11 -5.85
CA LEU A 62 -8.07 -12.19 -5.23
C LEU A 62 -6.64 -12.33 -5.76
N GLU A 63 -6.20 -11.48 -6.67
CA GLU A 63 -4.79 -11.42 -7.06
C GLU A 63 -3.99 -10.63 -6.02
N ALA A 64 -2.79 -11.12 -5.71
CA ALA A 64 -1.90 -10.51 -4.73
C ALA A 64 -0.61 -10.03 -5.39
N TRP A 65 -0.01 -8.98 -4.81
CA TRP A 65 1.29 -8.47 -5.26
C TRP A 65 2.10 -7.96 -4.08
N PHE A 66 3.40 -7.88 -4.29
CA PHE A 66 4.36 -7.40 -3.29
C PHE A 66 4.92 -6.04 -3.70
N GLU A 67 5.06 -5.14 -2.72
CA GLU A 67 5.77 -3.87 -2.89
C GLU A 67 6.82 -3.77 -1.79
N ALA A 68 8.08 -3.57 -2.18
CA ALA A 68 9.19 -3.49 -1.22
C ALA A 68 9.19 -2.21 -0.38
N GLY A 69 8.61 -1.13 -0.92
CA GLY A 69 8.49 0.15 -0.23
C GLY A 69 9.26 1.31 -0.84
N PRO A 70 10.57 1.22 -1.09
CA PRO A 70 11.36 2.38 -1.56
C PRO A 70 11.11 2.77 -3.01
N ASP A 71 10.59 1.88 -3.84
CA ASP A 71 10.33 2.19 -5.24
C ASP A 71 9.08 3.04 -5.40
N PRO A 72 9.11 4.11 -6.24
CA PRO A 72 7.92 4.91 -6.50
C PRO A 72 6.81 4.10 -7.15
N VAL A 73 5.58 4.30 -6.69
CA VAL A 73 4.38 3.60 -7.16
C VAL A 73 3.28 4.61 -7.42
N TYR A 74 2.59 4.46 -8.56
CA TYR A 74 1.34 5.14 -8.85
C TYR A 74 0.26 4.08 -9.07
N ALA A 75 -0.93 4.30 -8.53
CA ALA A 75 -2.04 3.37 -8.69
C ALA A 75 -3.24 4.06 -9.32
N ALA A 76 -3.85 3.41 -10.30
CA ALA A 76 -5.09 3.86 -10.94
C ALA A 76 -6.15 2.77 -10.79
N ALA A 77 -7.26 3.11 -10.12
CA ALA A 77 -8.38 2.21 -9.94
C ALA A 77 -9.25 2.14 -11.20
N ASP A 78 -10.15 1.14 -11.23
CA ASP A 78 -11.10 0.95 -12.32
C ASP A 78 -11.91 2.23 -12.57
N LYS A 79 -12.22 2.49 -13.84
CA LYS A 79 -12.95 3.69 -14.24
C LYS A 79 -14.44 3.64 -13.92
N VAL A 80 -14.98 2.43 -13.79
CA VAL A 80 -16.42 2.21 -13.64
C VAL A 80 -16.77 1.67 -12.27
N LEU A 81 -15.95 0.77 -11.74
CA LEU A 81 -16.20 0.07 -10.48
C LEU A 81 -15.39 0.66 -9.35
N ALA A 82 -15.99 0.73 -8.16
CA ALA A 82 -15.22 0.96 -6.95
C ALA A 82 -14.25 -0.21 -6.75
N SER A 83 -13.09 0.05 -6.18
CA SER A 83 -12.04 -0.95 -5.99
C SER A 83 -11.47 -0.88 -4.59
N ALA A 84 -10.99 -2.02 -4.10
CA ALA A 84 -10.32 -2.05 -2.79
C ALA A 84 -9.30 -3.17 -2.74
N PHE A 85 -8.23 -2.94 -1.98
CA PHE A 85 -7.28 -4.00 -1.63
C PHE A 85 -7.02 -4.02 -0.12
N ALA A 86 -6.77 -5.22 0.38
CA ALA A 86 -6.23 -5.42 1.71
C ALA A 86 -4.72 -5.45 1.60
N ARG A 87 -4.02 -4.97 2.63
CA ARG A 87 -2.56 -5.07 2.68
C ARG A 87 -2.05 -5.33 4.09
N VAL A 88 -0.89 -5.98 4.15
CA VAL A 88 -0.14 -6.20 5.37
C VAL A 88 1.26 -5.64 5.14
N MET A 89 1.69 -4.73 5.99
CA MET A 89 2.98 -4.05 5.89
C MET A 89 3.79 -4.20 7.18
N ILE A 90 5.10 -4.23 7.01
CA ILE A 90 6.05 -4.10 8.12
C ILE A 90 6.61 -2.68 8.04
N LEU A 91 6.37 -1.89 9.07
CA LEU A 91 6.68 -0.46 9.09
C LEU A 91 7.57 -0.11 10.29
N PRO A 92 8.32 1.01 10.22
CA PRO A 92 9.06 1.49 11.39
C PRO A 92 8.12 1.75 12.59
N LYS A 93 8.57 1.38 13.78
CA LYS A 93 7.74 1.48 15.00
C LYS A 93 7.24 2.89 15.30
N MET A 94 7.94 3.93 14.82
CA MET A 94 7.52 5.32 15.03
C MET A 94 6.18 5.65 14.38
N LEU A 95 5.72 4.81 13.44
CA LEU A 95 4.43 5.00 12.77
C LEU A 95 3.25 4.41 13.54
N ILE A 96 3.48 3.84 14.74
CA ILE A 96 2.39 3.30 15.57
C ILE A 96 1.32 4.36 15.84
N GLY A 97 0.05 3.94 15.89
CA GLY A 97 -1.07 4.86 16.05
C GLY A 97 -1.69 5.31 14.73
N GLY A 98 -1.45 4.55 13.66
CA GLY A 98 -2.05 4.82 12.35
C GLY A 98 -1.38 5.92 11.55
N LYS A 99 -0.15 6.28 11.87
CA LYS A 99 0.58 7.29 11.11
C LYS A 99 0.88 6.78 9.70
N SER A 100 0.76 7.67 8.70
CA SER A 100 0.92 7.31 7.29
C SER A 100 2.32 6.79 6.99
N SER A 101 2.37 5.72 6.19
CA SER A 101 3.63 5.16 5.65
C SER A 101 4.02 5.81 4.32
N ILE A 102 3.21 6.72 3.79
CA ILE A 102 3.36 7.27 2.44
C ILE A 102 4.26 8.50 2.46
N GLU A 103 5.19 8.54 1.48
CA GLU A 103 5.95 9.73 1.13
C GLU A 103 5.69 10.05 -0.34
N TYR A 104 5.12 11.23 -0.63
CA TYR A 104 4.87 11.63 -2.00
C TYR A 104 6.17 12.02 -2.71
N VAL A 105 6.33 11.56 -3.95
CA VAL A 105 7.51 11.84 -4.77
C VAL A 105 7.52 13.31 -5.21
N ASN A 106 6.34 13.85 -5.57
CA ASN A 106 6.19 15.23 -5.99
C ASN A 106 5.65 16.07 -4.84
N ALA A 107 6.35 17.12 -4.46
CA ALA A 107 5.98 17.95 -3.30
C ALA A 107 4.58 18.57 -3.44
N GLU A 108 4.17 18.93 -4.65
CA GLU A 108 2.84 19.49 -4.89
C GLU A 108 1.69 18.51 -4.62
N ASP A 109 1.97 17.20 -4.64
CA ASP A 109 0.95 16.18 -4.41
C ASP A 109 0.52 16.10 -2.93
N LEU A 110 1.35 16.59 -2.02
CA LEU A 110 1.04 16.57 -0.60
C LEU A 110 -0.26 17.30 -0.28
N ASN A 111 -0.52 18.41 -0.96
CA ASN A 111 -1.67 19.27 -0.72
C ASN A 111 -2.86 19.01 -1.65
N LYS A 112 -2.73 18.08 -2.60
CA LYS A 112 -3.84 17.73 -3.49
C LYS A 112 -4.86 16.86 -2.75
N PRO A 113 -6.17 16.97 -3.07
CA PRO A 113 -7.17 16.06 -2.54
C PRO A 113 -6.83 14.62 -2.90
N LYS A 114 -7.03 13.72 -1.93
CA LYS A 114 -6.78 12.28 -2.14
C LYS A 114 -8.11 11.56 -2.29
N THR A 115 -8.18 10.61 -3.21
CA THR A 115 -9.39 9.84 -3.48
C THR A 115 -9.47 8.56 -2.68
N GLN A 116 -8.33 8.00 -2.26
CA GLN A 116 -8.30 6.77 -1.51
C GLN A 116 -8.70 6.95 -0.04
N ARG A 117 -9.33 5.92 0.53
CA ARG A 117 -9.71 5.85 1.95
C ARG A 117 -9.05 4.66 2.60
N TYR A 118 -8.66 4.82 3.85
CA TYR A 118 -7.98 3.79 4.63
C TYR A 118 -8.82 3.34 5.81
N GLN A 119 -8.79 2.03 6.08
CA GLN A 119 -9.36 1.46 7.29
C GLN A 119 -8.35 0.50 7.90
N ILE A 120 -7.84 0.83 9.08
CA ILE A 120 -6.83 0.03 9.77
C ILE A 120 -7.52 -1.00 10.65
N PHE A 121 -7.12 -2.27 10.53
CA PHE A 121 -7.61 -3.38 11.34
C PHE A 121 -6.60 -3.79 12.41
N ILE A 122 -5.31 -3.77 12.08
CA ILE A 122 -4.22 -4.15 12.97
C ILE A 122 -3.12 -3.11 12.85
N ASP A 123 -2.59 -2.65 13.97
CA ASP A 123 -1.48 -1.71 14.04
C ASP A 123 -0.73 -1.97 15.34
N GLU A 124 0.17 -2.96 15.32
CA GLU A 124 0.79 -3.49 16.52
C GLU A 124 2.30 -3.57 16.41
N LEU A 125 2.99 -3.27 17.50
CA LEU A 125 4.43 -3.47 17.58
C LEU A 125 4.78 -4.95 17.52
N ILE A 126 5.85 -5.27 16.79
CA ILE A 126 6.35 -6.64 16.75
C ILE A 126 7.14 -6.88 18.04
N GLN A 127 6.75 -7.92 18.76
CA GLN A 127 7.42 -8.34 19.99
C GLN A 127 8.19 -9.63 19.74
N LYS A 128 9.36 -9.72 20.38
CA LYS A 128 10.14 -10.95 20.36
C LYS A 128 9.75 -11.84 21.54
#